data_abcb937d79ec690aa527423a29d054be
#
_entry.id   abcb937d79ec690aa527423a29d054be
#
_cell.length_a   1.000
_cell.length_b   1.000
_cell.length_c   1.000
_cell.angle_alpha   90.00
_cell.angle_beta   90.00
_cell.angle_gamma   90.00
#
_symmetry.space_group_name_H-M   'P 1'
#
loop_
_entity.id
_entity.type
_entity.pdbx_description
1 polymer ?
#
loop_
_entity_poly.entity_id
_entity_poly.type
_entity_poly.pdbx_seq_one_letter_code
_entity_poly.pdbx_strand_id
1 'polypeptide(L)'
;WLAAALEAVEPMPNTTVVGGDVRIDFEDPARLTPIEAYEAVFAFRQQFYIKTRHFSGTGNLAMGAAVHKQVGAFAGIEIAEDMDWGQRAPRMGFVTRYIPSMLVYHPARKDFSGLASKWQRHISHEFYLHRENNRSMLRWHLISIAVLGSIFVHGARMFTSRRLSGFGNRMRGLTLLVRTRWYRFVEMSRVARSPAQSGALFWN
;
A
#
# COMPACT_ATOMS: atom_id res chain seq x y z
N TRP A 1 20.29 -6.23 3.19
CA TRP A 1 19.18 -5.93 4.10
C TRP A 1 19.60 -6.07 5.57
N LEU A 2 20.01 -7.29 6.01
CA LEU A 2 20.30 -7.55 7.43
C LEU A 2 21.37 -6.63 8.00
N ALA A 3 22.49 -6.44 7.31
CA ALA A 3 23.56 -5.54 7.76
C ALA A 3 23.05 -4.11 8.00
N ALA A 4 22.28 -3.57 7.05
CA ALA A 4 21.69 -2.22 7.20
C ALA A 4 20.66 -2.14 8.33
N ALA A 5 19.92 -3.21 8.60
CA ALA A 5 18.98 -3.29 9.70
C ALA A 5 19.71 -3.30 11.06
N LEU A 6 20.75 -4.13 11.19
CA LEU A 6 21.58 -4.21 12.40
C LEU A 6 22.29 -2.89 12.69
N GLU A 7 22.99 -2.32 11.69
CA GLU A 7 23.65 -1.01 11.80
C GLU A 7 22.70 0.10 12.30
N ALA A 8 21.43 0.05 11.87
CA ALA A 8 20.43 1.02 12.26
C ALA A 8 19.83 0.79 13.65
N VAL A 9 19.75 -0.46 14.12
CA VAL A 9 19.08 -0.85 15.37
C VAL A 9 20.06 -1.00 16.55
N GLU A 10 21.24 -1.61 16.32
CA GLU A 10 22.22 -1.91 17.39
C GLU A 10 22.63 -0.72 18.27
N PRO A 11 22.79 0.52 17.75
CA PRO A 11 23.17 1.64 18.61
C PRO A 11 22.16 1.96 19.70
N MET A 12 20.87 1.72 19.46
CA MET A 12 19.78 2.00 20.41
C MET A 12 18.66 0.93 20.29
N PRO A 13 18.94 -0.33 20.65
CA PRO A 13 18.01 -1.44 20.36
C PRO A 13 16.70 -1.35 21.15
N ASN A 14 16.69 -0.65 22.28
CA ASN A 14 15.50 -0.53 23.13
C ASN A 14 14.51 0.55 22.69
N THR A 15 14.87 1.36 21.70
CA THR A 15 14.06 2.51 21.25
C THR A 15 13.90 2.61 19.75
N THR A 16 14.68 1.84 18.98
CA THR A 16 14.76 1.99 17.54
C THR A 16 13.76 1.11 16.81
N VAL A 17 13.01 1.73 15.90
CA VAL A 17 12.17 1.10 14.89
C VAL A 17 12.59 1.62 13.52
N VAL A 18 12.84 0.74 12.57
CA VAL A 18 13.25 1.10 11.21
C VAL A 18 12.44 0.33 10.17
N GLY A 19 12.12 1.00 9.08
CA GLY A 19 11.50 0.39 7.90
C GLY A 19 12.29 0.75 6.65
N GLY A 20 12.36 -0.17 5.69
CA GLY A 20 13.16 -0.04 4.50
C GLY A 20 12.37 0.18 3.21
N ASP A 21 13.08 0.27 2.08
CA ASP A 21 12.47 0.35 0.74
C ASP A 21 12.01 -1.05 0.27
N VAL A 22 10.88 -1.07 -0.42
CA VAL A 22 10.38 -2.28 -1.09
C VAL A 22 10.24 -1.95 -2.57
N ARG A 23 10.85 -2.75 -3.42
CA ARG A 23 10.77 -2.63 -4.87
C ARG A 23 10.17 -3.88 -5.47
N ILE A 24 9.62 -3.73 -6.66
CA ILE A 24 9.17 -4.87 -7.44
C ILE A 24 10.38 -5.55 -8.05
N ASP A 25 10.42 -6.86 -7.93
CA ASP A 25 11.35 -7.72 -8.66
C ASP A 25 10.85 -7.89 -10.10
N PHE A 26 11.71 -7.67 -11.07
CA PHE A 26 11.39 -7.72 -12.49
C PHE A 26 12.07 -8.93 -13.14
N GLU A 27 11.32 -9.67 -13.95
CA GLU A 27 11.90 -10.72 -14.77
C GLU A 27 12.81 -10.13 -15.87
N ASP A 28 12.31 -9.09 -16.57
CA ASP A 28 13.05 -8.35 -17.58
C ASP A 28 12.87 -6.84 -17.38
N PRO A 29 13.86 -6.14 -16.80
CA PRO A 29 13.79 -4.69 -16.58
C PRO A 29 13.63 -3.86 -17.87
N ALA A 30 14.01 -4.39 -19.03
CA ALA A 30 13.86 -3.70 -20.32
C ALA A 30 12.42 -3.78 -20.84
N ARG A 31 11.70 -4.85 -20.48
CA ARG A 31 10.34 -5.11 -20.99
C ARG A 31 9.38 -5.57 -19.90
N LEU A 32 9.02 -4.67 -19.00
CA LEU A 32 8.08 -4.96 -17.93
C LEU A 32 6.70 -5.38 -18.45
N THR A 33 6.04 -6.27 -17.73
CA THR A 33 4.60 -6.47 -17.88
C THR A 33 3.83 -5.21 -17.42
N PRO A 34 2.57 -5.02 -17.83
CA PRO A 34 1.76 -3.90 -17.33
C PRO A 34 1.64 -3.89 -15.80
N ILE A 35 1.59 -5.08 -15.17
CA ILE A 35 1.46 -5.21 -13.71
C ILE A 35 2.75 -4.80 -13.01
N GLU A 36 3.90 -5.29 -13.45
CA GLU A 36 5.20 -4.88 -12.91
C GLU A 36 5.38 -3.37 -13.00
N ALA A 37 5.11 -2.78 -14.18
CA ALA A 37 5.23 -1.35 -14.38
C ALA A 37 4.29 -0.52 -13.48
N TYR A 38 3.05 -0.98 -13.30
CA TYR A 38 2.10 -0.33 -12.39
C TYR A 38 2.53 -0.49 -10.93
N GLU A 39 2.87 -1.71 -10.50
CA GLU A 39 3.23 -1.98 -9.12
C GLU A 39 4.55 -1.34 -8.73
N ALA A 40 5.52 -1.23 -9.64
CA ALA A 40 6.76 -0.50 -9.39
C ALA A 40 6.50 0.93 -8.88
N VAL A 41 5.45 1.58 -9.37
CA VAL A 41 5.14 2.98 -9.01
C VAL A 41 4.17 3.07 -7.83
N PHE A 42 3.23 2.13 -7.70
CA PHE A 42 2.07 2.28 -6.81
C PHE A 42 1.96 1.25 -5.69
N ALA A 43 2.65 0.09 -5.76
CA ALA A 43 2.45 -0.97 -4.78
C ALA A 43 3.04 -0.62 -3.42
N PHE A 44 4.31 -0.27 -3.39
CA PHE A 44 5.05 -0.06 -2.14
C PHE A 44 5.60 1.37 -2.07
N ARG A 45 5.04 2.15 -1.17
CA ARG A 45 5.40 3.55 -0.93
C ARG A 45 5.92 3.73 0.48
N GLN A 46 6.85 2.86 0.90
CA GLN A 46 7.32 2.77 2.29
C GLN A 46 7.80 4.10 2.85
N GLN A 47 8.62 4.85 2.11
CA GLN A 47 9.06 6.17 2.57
C GLN A 47 7.88 7.12 2.87
N PHE A 48 6.85 7.09 2.01
CA PHE A 48 5.64 7.90 2.23
C PHE A 48 4.86 7.40 3.45
N TYR A 49 4.68 6.08 3.59
CA TYR A 49 3.95 5.52 4.73
C TYR A 49 4.64 5.85 6.05
N ILE A 50 5.96 5.67 6.12
CA ILE A 50 6.74 5.97 7.31
C ILE A 50 6.68 7.46 7.66
N LYS A 51 6.93 8.35 6.67
CA LYS A 51 7.01 9.80 6.92
C LYS A 51 5.67 10.48 7.20
N THR A 52 4.58 9.97 6.62
CA THR A 52 3.26 10.67 6.67
C THR A 52 2.18 9.90 7.41
N ARG A 53 2.34 8.59 7.57
CA ARG A 53 1.36 7.73 8.23
C ARG A 53 1.94 6.96 9.42
N HIS A 54 3.24 7.14 9.69
CA HIS A 54 3.96 6.60 10.84
C HIS A 54 4.00 5.07 10.92
N PHE A 55 3.88 4.37 9.80
CA PHE A 55 4.00 2.90 9.77
C PHE A 55 4.88 2.43 8.60
N SER A 56 5.46 1.25 8.74
CA SER A 56 6.11 0.48 7.68
C SER A 56 5.38 -0.83 7.48
N GLY A 57 5.25 -1.28 6.23
CA GLY A 57 4.80 -2.64 5.97
C GLY A 57 5.70 -3.66 6.67
N THR A 58 5.10 -4.68 7.29
CA THR A 58 5.79 -5.70 8.09
C THR A 58 6.86 -6.47 7.31
N GLY A 59 6.68 -6.62 5.99
CA GLY A 59 7.66 -7.29 5.11
C GLY A 59 9.01 -6.59 5.02
N ASN A 60 9.17 -5.35 5.52
CA ASN A 60 10.44 -4.64 5.61
C ASN A 60 10.49 -3.72 6.83
N LEU A 61 10.34 -4.32 8.01
CA LEU A 61 10.35 -3.67 9.31
C LEU A 61 11.37 -4.35 10.20
N ALA A 62 12.15 -3.59 10.93
CA ALA A 62 13.04 -4.11 11.97
C ALA A 62 12.98 -3.24 13.22
N MET A 63 13.12 -3.87 14.38
CA MET A 63 13.10 -3.22 15.67
C MET A 63 13.82 -4.05 16.72
N GLY A 64 14.20 -3.45 17.83
CA GLY A 64 14.68 -4.20 18.97
C GLY A 64 13.55 -5.00 19.66
N ALA A 65 13.89 -6.15 20.19
CA ALA A 65 12.93 -7.03 20.88
C ALA A 65 12.20 -6.32 22.04
N ALA A 66 12.87 -5.41 22.74
CA ALA A 66 12.28 -4.64 23.83
C ALA A 66 11.16 -3.71 23.32
N VAL A 67 11.33 -3.10 22.14
CA VAL A 67 10.29 -2.26 21.51
C VAL A 67 9.06 -3.10 21.18
N HIS A 68 9.25 -4.25 20.51
CA HIS A 68 8.16 -5.17 20.20
C HIS A 68 7.40 -5.61 21.45
N LYS A 69 8.13 -5.95 22.52
CA LYS A 69 7.51 -6.35 23.79
C LYS A 69 6.68 -5.25 24.43
N GLN A 70 7.13 -3.99 24.32
CA GLN A 70 6.42 -2.83 24.89
C GLN A 70 5.19 -2.45 24.06
N VAL A 71 5.32 -2.36 22.73
CA VAL A 71 4.19 -2.01 21.84
C VAL A 71 3.16 -3.14 21.76
N GLY A 72 3.60 -4.39 21.98
CA GLY A 72 2.77 -5.57 21.93
C GLY A 72 2.71 -6.20 20.54
N ALA A 73 1.99 -7.31 20.44
CA ALA A 73 1.86 -8.09 19.22
C ALA A 73 1.16 -7.31 18.09
N PHE A 74 1.43 -7.72 16.86
CA PHE A 74 0.64 -7.30 15.70
C PHE A 74 -0.79 -7.84 15.84
N ALA A 75 -1.76 -7.04 15.46
CA ALA A 75 -3.15 -7.47 15.35
C ALA A 75 -3.29 -8.56 14.28
N GLY A 76 -4.39 -9.30 14.30
CA GLY A 76 -4.66 -10.31 13.27
C GLY A 76 -4.82 -9.70 11.88
N ILE A 77 -4.73 -10.56 10.87
CA ILE A 77 -4.80 -10.19 9.43
C ILE A 77 -6.10 -9.47 9.05
N GLU A 78 -7.11 -9.54 9.90
CA GLU A 78 -8.41 -8.86 9.71
C GLU A 78 -8.32 -7.34 9.85
N ILE A 79 -7.28 -6.86 10.50
CA ILE A 79 -6.95 -5.44 10.60
C ILE A 79 -5.70 -5.21 9.76
N ALA A 80 -5.49 -4.03 9.20
CA ALA A 80 -4.22 -3.67 8.58
C ALA A 80 -3.14 -3.63 9.68
N GLU A 81 -2.61 -4.81 10.02
CA GLU A 81 -1.77 -5.10 11.19
C GLU A 81 -0.51 -4.23 11.23
N ASP A 82 0.03 -3.92 10.06
CA ASP A 82 1.19 -3.05 9.90
C ASP A 82 0.87 -1.60 10.24
N MET A 83 -0.30 -1.13 9.83
CA MET A 83 -0.76 0.23 10.11
C MET A 83 -1.17 0.36 11.59
N ASP A 84 -1.91 -0.60 12.14
CA ASP A 84 -2.31 -0.61 13.55
C ASP A 84 -1.07 -0.56 14.45
N TRP A 85 -0.15 -1.52 14.28
CA TRP A 85 1.07 -1.59 15.07
C TRP A 85 1.91 -0.32 14.92
N GLY A 86 2.09 0.12 13.67
CA GLY A 86 2.89 1.31 13.36
C GLY A 86 2.29 2.61 13.90
N GLN A 87 0.97 2.67 14.16
CA GLN A 87 0.32 3.82 14.78
C GLN A 87 0.29 3.73 16.32
N ARG A 88 0.37 2.54 16.89
CA ARG A 88 0.53 2.35 18.34
C ARG A 88 1.94 2.74 18.81
N ALA A 89 2.96 2.36 18.06
CA ALA A 89 4.36 2.61 18.40
C ALA A 89 4.67 4.11 18.69
N PRO A 90 4.28 5.10 17.88
CA PRO A 90 4.52 6.53 18.17
C PRO A 90 3.79 7.03 19.43
N ARG A 91 2.62 6.47 19.77
CA ARG A 91 1.91 6.83 21.00
C ARG A 91 2.67 6.43 22.25
N MET A 92 3.60 5.50 22.11
CA MET A 92 4.51 5.03 23.16
C MET A 92 5.93 5.63 23.02
N GLY A 93 6.11 6.60 22.13
CA GLY A 93 7.39 7.28 21.93
C GLY A 93 8.32 6.62 20.91
N PHE A 94 7.89 5.55 20.21
CA PHE A 94 8.72 4.86 19.21
C PHE A 94 8.41 5.34 17.80
N VAL A 95 9.32 6.12 17.22
CA VAL A 95 9.15 6.65 15.86
C VAL A 95 9.88 5.78 14.85
N THR A 96 9.15 5.30 13.85
CA THR A 96 9.74 4.52 12.76
C THR A 96 10.59 5.42 11.85
N ARG A 97 11.86 5.06 11.65
CA ARG A 97 12.80 5.75 10.73
C ARG A 97 12.86 5.00 9.39
N TYR A 98 12.96 5.74 8.29
CA TYR A 98 13.13 5.16 6.97
C TYR A 98 14.63 4.97 6.65
N ILE A 99 15.02 3.75 6.33
CA ILE A 99 16.40 3.36 5.98
C ILE A 99 16.41 2.86 4.53
N PRO A 100 16.85 3.67 3.54
CA PRO A 100 16.83 3.31 2.13
C PRO A 100 17.67 2.07 1.78
N SER A 101 18.75 1.84 2.52
CA SER A 101 19.67 0.68 2.34
C SER A 101 19.06 -0.65 2.83
N MET A 102 18.02 -0.61 3.65
CA MET A 102 17.18 -1.78 3.94
C MET A 102 16.27 -2.05 2.75
N LEU A 103 16.83 -2.55 1.65
CA LEU A 103 16.10 -2.81 0.42
C LEU A 103 15.70 -4.28 0.33
N VAL A 104 14.41 -4.53 0.05
CA VAL A 104 13.88 -5.86 -0.30
C VAL A 104 13.16 -5.80 -1.65
N TYR A 105 13.16 -6.91 -2.36
CA TYR A 105 12.42 -7.08 -3.59
C TYR A 105 11.21 -7.99 -3.36
N HIS A 106 10.10 -7.65 -3.98
CA HIS A 106 8.85 -8.37 -3.87
C HIS A 106 8.35 -8.70 -5.29
N PRO A 107 7.98 -9.94 -5.59
CA PRO A 107 7.44 -10.29 -6.89
C PRO A 107 6.15 -9.50 -7.18
N ALA A 108 5.99 -9.06 -8.42
CA ALA A 108 4.73 -8.48 -8.86
C ALA A 108 3.60 -9.54 -8.83
N ARG A 109 2.36 -9.08 -8.77
CA ARG A 109 1.21 -9.98 -8.98
C ARG A 109 1.27 -10.59 -10.37
N LYS A 110 0.78 -11.83 -10.49
CA LYS A 110 0.81 -12.57 -11.76
C LYS A 110 -0.15 -11.97 -12.80
N ASP A 111 -1.32 -11.51 -12.35
CA ASP A 111 -2.38 -11.07 -13.23
C ASP A 111 -3.25 -9.96 -12.63
N PHE A 112 -4.19 -9.45 -13.44
CA PHE A 112 -5.12 -8.43 -13.00
C PHE A 112 -6.14 -8.93 -11.97
N SER A 113 -6.43 -10.22 -11.92
CA SER A 113 -7.42 -10.78 -10.97
C SER A 113 -6.96 -10.59 -9.52
N GLY A 114 -5.66 -10.82 -9.26
CA GLY A 114 -5.06 -10.56 -7.95
C GLY A 114 -5.09 -9.08 -7.54
N LEU A 115 -4.94 -8.17 -8.51
CA LEU A 115 -5.08 -6.74 -8.27
C LEU A 115 -6.54 -6.33 -8.05
N ALA A 116 -7.47 -6.90 -8.82
CA ALA A 116 -8.90 -6.68 -8.69
C ALA A 116 -9.42 -7.15 -7.33
N SER A 117 -9.06 -8.35 -6.89
CA SER A 117 -9.42 -8.90 -5.57
C SER A 117 -8.91 -8.02 -4.42
N LYS A 118 -7.68 -7.48 -4.53
CA LYS A 118 -7.17 -6.50 -3.58
C LYS A 118 -8.08 -5.28 -3.52
N TRP A 119 -8.39 -4.67 -4.67
CA TRP A 119 -9.21 -3.47 -4.71
C TRP A 119 -10.65 -3.71 -4.27
N GLN A 120 -11.21 -4.87 -4.55
CA GLN A 120 -12.53 -5.26 -4.08
C GLN A 120 -12.60 -5.26 -2.55
N ARG A 121 -11.64 -5.91 -1.87
CA ARG A 121 -11.55 -5.88 -0.40
C ARG A 121 -11.42 -4.46 0.15
N HIS A 122 -10.52 -3.65 -0.42
CA HIS A 122 -10.35 -2.27 0.02
C HIS A 122 -11.62 -1.43 -0.14
N ILE A 123 -12.30 -1.52 -1.29
CA ILE A 123 -13.52 -0.77 -1.58
C ILE A 123 -14.64 -1.20 -0.65
N SER A 124 -14.81 -2.50 -0.40
CA SER A 124 -15.83 -3.02 0.51
C SER A 124 -15.60 -2.49 1.93
N HIS A 125 -14.35 -2.53 2.41
CA HIS A 125 -14.00 -2.00 3.72
C HIS A 125 -14.19 -0.48 3.81
N GLU A 126 -13.71 0.29 2.82
CA GLU A 126 -13.91 1.74 2.76
C GLU A 126 -15.40 2.12 2.73
N PHE A 127 -16.22 1.33 2.02
CA PHE A 127 -17.67 1.54 1.96
C PHE A 127 -18.33 1.23 3.30
N TYR A 128 -17.95 0.13 3.95
CA TYR A 128 -18.41 -0.19 5.30
C TYR A 128 -18.13 0.96 6.27
N LEU A 129 -16.88 1.41 6.36
CA LEU A 129 -16.50 2.55 7.22
C LEU A 129 -17.23 3.86 6.83
N HIS A 130 -17.49 4.06 5.53
CA HIS A 130 -18.26 5.20 5.05
C HIS A 130 -19.68 5.19 5.61
N ARG A 131 -20.33 4.02 5.64
CA ARG A 131 -21.67 3.81 6.16
C ARG A 131 -21.70 3.91 7.68
N GLU A 132 -20.78 3.27 8.37
CA GLU A 132 -20.65 3.29 9.83
C GLU A 132 -20.49 4.72 10.37
N ASN A 133 -19.74 5.55 9.67
CA ASN A 133 -19.58 6.98 9.99
C ASN A 133 -20.74 7.86 9.49
N ASN A 134 -21.88 7.30 9.08
CA ASN A 134 -23.06 8.01 8.60
C ASN A 134 -22.79 9.05 7.51
N ARG A 135 -21.80 8.82 6.64
CA ARG A 135 -21.45 9.73 5.55
C ARG A 135 -22.45 9.61 4.40
N SER A 136 -22.77 10.74 3.75
CA SER A 136 -23.76 10.78 2.67
C SER A 136 -23.32 9.98 1.44
N MET A 137 -24.28 9.35 0.74
CA MET A 137 -24.02 8.63 -0.51
C MET A 137 -23.54 9.55 -1.63
N LEU A 138 -23.95 10.82 -1.64
CA LEU A 138 -23.39 11.82 -2.57
C LEU A 138 -21.87 11.93 -2.43
N ARG A 139 -21.36 11.98 -1.19
CA ARG A 139 -19.91 11.99 -0.94
C ARG A 139 -19.22 10.73 -1.49
N TRP A 140 -19.84 9.56 -1.37
CA TRP A 140 -19.29 8.32 -1.93
C TRP A 140 -19.19 8.39 -3.46
N HIS A 141 -20.23 8.88 -4.13
CA HIS A 141 -20.21 9.04 -5.59
C HIS A 141 -19.17 10.08 -6.04
N LEU A 142 -19.04 11.20 -5.33
CA LEU A 142 -17.99 12.18 -5.62
C LEU A 142 -16.58 11.59 -5.46
N ILE A 143 -16.35 10.76 -4.43
CA ILE A 143 -15.08 10.04 -4.26
C ILE A 143 -14.85 9.07 -5.43
N SER A 144 -15.87 8.34 -5.89
CA SER A 144 -15.74 7.41 -7.00
C SER A 144 -15.35 8.13 -8.31
N ILE A 145 -15.95 9.29 -8.60
CA ILE A 145 -15.60 10.15 -9.73
C ILE A 145 -14.17 10.68 -9.57
N ALA A 146 -13.78 11.12 -8.38
CA ALA A 146 -12.43 11.59 -8.10
C ALA A 146 -11.38 10.47 -8.30
N VAL A 147 -11.72 9.22 -7.95
CA VAL A 147 -10.87 8.05 -8.24
C VAL A 147 -10.65 7.91 -9.75
N LEU A 148 -11.70 8.05 -10.57
CA LEU A 148 -11.56 8.01 -12.02
C LEU A 148 -10.72 9.20 -12.52
N GLY A 149 -11.02 10.42 -12.10
CA GLY A 149 -10.26 11.63 -12.48
C GLY A 149 -8.80 11.60 -12.04
N SER A 150 -8.47 10.81 -11.03
CA SER A 150 -7.09 10.65 -10.56
C SER A 150 -6.14 10.01 -11.59
N ILE A 151 -6.66 9.53 -12.74
CA ILE A 151 -5.85 9.04 -13.86
C ILE A 151 -4.85 10.11 -14.30
N PHE A 152 -5.25 11.38 -14.38
CA PHE A 152 -4.38 12.46 -14.81
C PHE A 152 -3.20 12.67 -13.85
N VAL A 153 -3.48 12.78 -12.55
CA VAL A 153 -2.44 13.00 -11.52
C VAL A 153 -1.51 11.79 -11.42
N HIS A 154 -2.07 10.58 -11.42
CA HIS A 154 -1.27 9.36 -11.30
C HIS A 154 -0.59 8.99 -12.63
N GLY A 155 -1.14 9.39 -13.76
CA GLY A 155 -0.49 9.32 -15.07
C GLY A 155 0.79 10.16 -15.11
N ALA A 156 0.71 11.42 -14.69
CA ALA A 156 1.91 12.26 -14.57
C ALA A 156 2.98 11.61 -13.66
N ARG A 157 2.56 11.03 -12.53
CA ARG A 157 3.46 10.30 -11.63
C ARG A 157 4.08 9.08 -12.30
N MET A 158 3.37 8.36 -13.17
CA MET A 158 3.91 7.24 -13.95
C MET A 158 5.09 7.71 -14.84
N PHE A 159 4.95 8.89 -15.46
CA PHE A 159 6.00 9.43 -16.33
C PHE A 159 7.20 10.02 -15.57
N THR A 160 6.99 10.56 -14.38
CA THR A 160 8.04 11.19 -13.57
C THR A 160 8.73 10.21 -12.59
N SER A 161 8.23 8.99 -12.46
CA SER A 161 8.79 8.01 -11.53
C SER A 161 10.21 7.58 -11.92
N ARG A 162 11.12 7.62 -10.95
CA ARG A 162 12.48 7.08 -11.08
C ARG A 162 12.54 5.55 -10.96
N ARG A 163 11.42 4.90 -10.63
CA ARG A 163 11.32 3.44 -10.52
C ARG A 163 11.05 2.74 -11.85
N LEU A 164 10.83 3.51 -12.91
CA LEU A 164 10.60 3.02 -14.27
C LEU A 164 11.61 3.62 -15.23
N SER A 165 12.17 2.80 -16.10
CA SER A 165 12.97 3.18 -17.26
C SER A 165 12.21 2.90 -18.54
N GLY A 166 12.49 3.71 -19.58
CA GLY A 166 11.94 3.53 -20.92
C GLY A 166 10.46 3.98 -21.06
N PHE A 167 10.15 4.57 -22.22
CA PHE A 167 8.81 5.06 -22.53
C PHE A 167 7.78 3.91 -22.65
N GLY A 168 8.18 2.78 -23.25
CA GLY A 168 7.31 1.61 -23.42
C GLY A 168 6.81 1.05 -22.07
N ASN A 169 7.68 0.96 -21.06
CA ASN A 169 7.29 0.51 -19.73
C ASN A 169 6.33 1.49 -19.05
N ARG A 170 6.53 2.80 -19.22
CA ARG A 170 5.61 3.83 -18.71
C ARG A 170 4.23 3.72 -19.36
N MET A 171 4.16 3.47 -20.66
CA MET A 171 2.89 3.26 -21.37
C MET A 171 2.17 1.99 -20.90
N ARG A 172 2.89 0.87 -20.70
CA ARG A 172 2.31 -0.36 -20.14
C ARG A 172 1.73 -0.13 -18.74
N GLY A 173 2.46 0.58 -17.89
CA GLY A 173 1.97 0.95 -16.55
C GLY A 173 0.76 1.89 -16.60
N LEU A 174 0.73 2.83 -17.56
CA LEU A 174 -0.40 3.75 -17.75
C LEU A 174 -1.66 3.01 -18.20
N THR A 175 -1.57 2.05 -19.12
CA THR A 175 -2.73 1.25 -19.54
C THR A 175 -3.33 0.49 -18.36
N LEU A 176 -2.50 -0.08 -17.48
CA LEU A 176 -3.00 -0.75 -16.29
C LEU A 176 -3.53 0.24 -15.25
N LEU A 177 -2.95 1.42 -15.13
CA LEU A 177 -3.49 2.48 -14.27
C LEU A 177 -4.92 2.82 -14.68
N VAL A 178 -5.16 3.10 -15.95
CA VAL A 178 -6.49 3.42 -16.50
C VAL A 178 -7.47 2.28 -16.21
N ARG A 179 -7.10 1.04 -16.55
CA ARG A 179 -7.92 -0.14 -16.28
C ARG A 179 -8.25 -0.29 -14.79
N THR A 180 -7.30 -0.06 -13.91
CA THR A 180 -7.49 -0.16 -12.46
C THR A 180 -8.43 0.94 -11.94
N ARG A 181 -8.30 2.18 -12.44
CA ARG A 181 -9.17 3.29 -12.04
C ARG A 181 -10.61 3.08 -12.51
N TRP A 182 -10.78 2.60 -13.74
CA TRP A 182 -12.08 2.21 -14.26
C TRP A 182 -12.71 1.09 -13.44
N TYR A 183 -11.96 0.02 -13.18
CA TYR A 183 -12.43 -1.08 -12.33
C TYR A 183 -12.89 -0.59 -10.96
N ARG A 184 -12.10 0.25 -10.30
CA ARG A 184 -12.44 0.81 -8.99
C ARG A 184 -13.71 1.66 -9.05
N PHE A 185 -13.87 2.50 -10.04
CA PHE A 185 -15.07 3.31 -10.23
C PHE A 185 -16.32 2.45 -10.39
N VAL A 186 -16.26 1.41 -11.23
CA VAL A 186 -17.37 0.46 -11.42
C VAL A 186 -17.69 -0.28 -10.12
N GLU A 187 -16.67 -0.78 -9.43
CA GLU A 187 -16.83 -1.52 -8.18
C GLU A 187 -17.39 -0.64 -7.05
N MET A 188 -16.94 0.60 -6.93
CA MET A 188 -17.51 1.57 -5.98
C MET A 188 -18.98 1.86 -6.27
N SER A 189 -19.35 1.92 -7.56
CA SER A 189 -20.74 2.09 -7.97
C SER A 189 -21.57 0.83 -7.70
N ARG A 190 -20.98 -0.36 -7.81
CA ARG A 190 -21.64 -1.65 -7.53
C ARG A 190 -21.98 -1.78 -6.05
N VAL A 191 -21.02 -1.56 -5.15
CA VAL A 191 -21.26 -1.67 -3.69
C VAL A 191 -22.28 -0.64 -3.20
N ALA A 192 -22.36 0.52 -3.84
CA ALA A 192 -23.34 1.55 -3.51
C ALA A 192 -24.78 1.12 -3.83
N ARG A 193 -24.98 0.31 -4.88
CA ARG A 193 -26.31 -0.19 -5.29
C ARG A 193 -26.79 -1.42 -4.51
N SER A 194 -25.85 -2.22 -3.97
CA SER A 194 -26.14 -3.47 -3.26
C SER A 194 -25.43 -3.54 -1.91
N PRO A 195 -25.84 -2.71 -0.93
CA PRO A 195 -25.15 -2.61 0.35
C PRO A 195 -25.11 -3.90 1.16
N ALA A 196 -26.11 -4.77 1.00
CA ALA A 196 -26.24 -6.01 1.77
C ALA A 196 -25.14 -7.06 1.47
N GLN A 197 -24.54 -7.02 0.28
CA GLN A 197 -23.47 -7.95 -0.10
C GLN A 197 -22.08 -7.50 0.35
N SER A 198 -21.94 -6.25 0.76
CA SER A 198 -20.63 -5.69 1.12
C SER A 198 -20.13 -6.15 2.49
N GLY A 199 -21.01 -6.58 3.39
CA GLY A 199 -20.63 -7.03 4.74
C GLY A 199 -20.10 -8.47 4.79
N ALA A 200 -20.41 -9.31 3.79
CA ALA A 200 -20.06 -10.74 3.79
C ALA A 200 -18.68 -11.03 3.14
N LEU A 201 -18.02 -10.03 2.54
CA LEU A 201 -16.79 -10.22 1.75
C LEU A 201 -15.50 -9.90 2.53
N PHE A 202 -15.61 -9.67 3.85
CA PHE A 202 -14.45 -9.15 4.55
C PHE A 202 -13.29 -10.14 4.68
N TRP A 203 -13.56 -11.45 4.89
CA TRP A 203 -12.50 -12.39 5.22
C TRP A 203 -12.89 -13.85 4.90
N ASN A 204 -12.71 -14.30 3.68
CA ASN A 204 -12.55 -15.71 3.32
C ASN A 204 -11.27 -15.88 2.50
#